data_dc48bf6a310732126a9e4aac29f0b328
#
_entry.id   dc48bf6a310732126a9e4aac29f0b328
#
_cell.length_a   1.000
_cell.length_b   1.000
_cell.length_c   1.000
_cell.angle_alpha   90.00
_cell.angle_beta   90.00
_cell.angle_gamma   90.00
#
_symmetry.space_group_name_H-M   'P 1'
#
loop_
_entity.id
_entity.type
_entity.pdbx_description
1 polymer ?
#
loop_
_entity_poly.entity_id
_entity_poly.type
_entity_poly.pdbx_seq_one_letter_code
_entity_poly.pdbx_strand_id
1 'polypeptide(L)'
;AGSYFGEMAVIDGSRRSATVKAAIRSQVVRIPGEAFLALLDRKPALRARALEDMRARREINAFIASRQDSFGSAADMYSQTARFLIDNGIGEATDVLLIDERLCVGCDNCERACADSHEGLSRLDREAGRSYAHLHVPTSCRHCEHPHCMADCPPNAIRRGADGEVVIDNTCIGCGNCQRNCPYGV
;
A
#
# COMPACT_ATOMS: atom_id res chain seq x y z
N ALA A 1 11.50 1.15 -10.94
CA ALA A 1 12.70 0.92 -10.10
C ALA A 1 13.77 1.96 -10.47
N GLY A 2 14.50 2.48 -9.46
CA GLY A 2 15.58 3.43 -9.70
C GLY A 2 15.36 4.84 -9.15
N SER A 3 14.32 5.04 -8.34
CA SER A 3 14.15 6.30 -7.61
C SER A 3 15.07 6.36 -6.39
N TYR A 4 15.53 7.55 -6.03
CA TYR A 4 16.35 7.77 -4.84
C TYR A 4 15.80 8.96 -4.04
N PHE A 5 16.12 9.01 -2.75
CA PHE A 5 15.70 10.08 -1.86
C PHE A 5 16.76 10.34 -0.78
N GLY A 6 16.71 11.54 -0.22
CA GLY A 6 17.66 11.98 0.81
C GLY A 6 18.98 12.53 0.28
N GLU A 7 19.14 12.67 -1.02
CA GLU A 7 20.31 13.19 -1.72
C GLU A 7 20.53 14.67 -1.44
N MET A 8 19.45 15.46 -1.28
CA MET A 8 19.53 16.91 -1.10
C MET A 8 20.41 17.28 0.07
N ALA A 9 20.17 16.67 1.24
CA ALA A 9 20.96 16.91 2.45
C ALA A 9 22.41 16.44 2.34
N VAL A 10 22.71 15.49 1.45
CA VAL A 10 24.07 15.00 1.20
C VAL A 10 24.81 15.93 0.26
N ILE A 11 24.13 16.48 -0.77
CA ILE A 11 24.75 17.34 -1.79
C ILE A 11 25.03 18.74 -1.22
N ASP A 12 24.11 19.30 -0.45
CA ASP A 12 24.20 20.71 0.02
C ASP A 12 24.51 20.87 1.52
N GLY A 13 24.63 19.76 2.26
CA GLY A 13 24.89 19.79 3.71
C GLY A 13 23.72 20.29 4.55
N SER A 14 22.54 20.48 3.97
CA SER A 14 21.35 20.99 4.66
C SER A 14 20.71 19.93 5.56
N ARG A 15 19.76 20.36 6.41
CA ARG A 15 18.89 19.43 7.15
C ARG A 15 17.93 18.71 6.19
N ARG A 16 17.49 17.53 6.60
CA ARG A 16 16.43 16.80 5.87
C ARG A 16 15.19 17.67 5.71
N SER A 17 14.72 17.84 4.48
CA SER A 17 13.55 18.68 4.15
C SER A 17 12.22 18.00 4.45
N ALA A 18 12.20 16.66 4.51
CA ALA A 18 10.97 15.90 4.73
C ALA A 18 11.27 14.54 5.38
N THR A 19 10.26 13.99 6.04
CA THR A 19 10.24 12.59 6.48
C THR A 19 9.73 11.71 5.35
N VAL A 20 10.47 10.66 5.03
CA VAL A 20 10.07 9.65 4.05
C VAL A 20 9.57 8.42 4.80
N LYS A 21 8.35 7.97 4.47
CA LYS A 21 7.76 6.75 5.00
C LYS A 21 7.42 5.80 3.85
N ALA A 22 7.70 4.51 4.04
CA ALA A 22 7.23 3.50 3.12
C ALA A 22 5.70 3.34 3.26
N ALA A 23 4.97 3.48 2.16
CA ALA A 23 3.53 3.27 2.10
C ALA A 23 3.18 1.78 1.95
N ILE A 24 4.08 1.01 1.34
CA ILE A 24 3.98 -0.43 1.16
C ILE A 24 5.32 -1.06 1.51
N ARG A 25 5.37 -2.38 1.65
CA ARG A 25 6.63 -3.10 1.83
C ARG A 25 7.60 -2.77 0.69
N SER A 26 8.76 -2.25 1.03
CA SER A 26 9.73 -1.74 0.07
C SER A 26 11.13 -2.25 0.39
N GLN A 27 11.90 -2.55 -0.65
CA GLN A 27 13.32 -2.82 -0.53
C GLN A 27 14.09 -1.54 -0.87
N VAL A 28 14.99 -1.15 0.00
CA VAL A 28 15.84 0.02 -0.19
C VAL A 28 17.31 -0.32 -0.01
N VAL A 29 18.16 0.28 -0.81
CA VAL A 29 19.62 0.20 -0.65
C VAL A 29 20.09 1.49 0.00
N ARG A 30 20.78 1.38 1.14
CA ARG A 30 21.39 2.52 1.79
C ARG A 30 22.79 2.78 1.21
N ILE A 31 22.99 3.97 0.67
CA ILE A 31 24.28 4.44 0.17
C ILE A 31 24.84 5.47 1.18
N PRO A 32 26.04 5.27 1.75
CA PRO A 32 26.70 6.27 2.57
C PRO A 32 26.89 7.58 1.80
N GLY A 33 26.71 8.74 2.45
CA GLY A 33 26.79 10.05 1.80
C GLY A 33 28.12 10.30 1.11
N GLU A 34 29.25 9.93 1.76
CA GLU A 34 30.59 10.04 1.20
C GLU A 34 30.77 9.22 -0.07
N ALA A 35 30.25 7.99 -0.10
CA ALA A 35 30.29 7.13 -1.27
C ALA A 35 29.44 7.70 -2.42
N PHE A 36 28.31 8.31 -2.08
CA PHE A 36 27.46 8.98 -3.07
C PHE A 36 28.14 10.21 -3.66
N LEU A 37 28.75 11.07 -2.85
CA LEU A 37 29.49 12.23 -3.33
C LEU A 37 30.69 11.83 -4.20
N ALA A 38 31.46 10.83 -3.78
CA ALA A 38 32.57 10.30 -4.58
C ALA A 38 32.10 9.72 -5.93
N LEU A 39 30.91 9.14 -5.99
CA LEU A 39 30.29 8.70 -7.24
C LEU A 39 29.92 9.87 -8.14
N LEU A 40 29.33 10.92 -7.58
CA LEU A 40 28.99 12.14 -8.33
C LEU A 40 30.22 12.83 -8.92
N ASP A 41 31.35 12.86 -8.18
CA ASP A 41 32.61 13.44 -8.66
C ASP A 41 33.21 12.65 -9.82
N ARG A 42 33.05 11.32 -9.82
CA ARG A 42 33.51 10.43 -10.90
C ARG A 42 32.61 10.44 -12.13
N LYS A 43 31.37 10.86 -11.99
CA LYS A 43 30.35 10.79 -13.05
C LYS A 43 29.64 12.13 -13.23
N PRO A 44 30.24 13.07 -14.02
CA PRO A 44 29.69 14.42 -14.21
C PRO A 44 28.25 14.45 -14.71
N ALA A 45 27.87 13.52 -15.60
CA ALA A 45 26.50 13.42 -16.10
C ALA A 45 25.50 13.05 -14.99
N LEU A 46 25.89 12.14 -14.07
CA LEU A 46 25.05 11.79 -12.92
C LEU A 46 24.93 12.97 -11.94
N ARG A 47 26.02 13.71 -11.73
CA ARG A 47 26.03 14.92 -10.92
C ARG A 47 25.07 15.97 -11.46
N ALA A 48 25.13 16.24 -12.77
CA ALA A 48 24.25 17.21 -13.43
C ALA A 48 22.77 16.82 -13.23
N ARG A 49 22.43 15.56 -13.46
CA ARG A 49 21.06 15.04 -13.25
C ARG A 49 20.62 15.14 -11.78
N ALA A 50 21.50 14.80 -10.82
CA ALA A 50 21.17 14.88 -9.40
C ALA A 50 20.91 16.32 -8.96
N LEU A 51 21.66 17.30 -9.50
CA LEU A 51 21.45 18.72 -9.25
C LEU A 51 20.14 19.24 -9.88
N GLU A 52 19.80 18.76 -11.06
CA GLU A 52 18.52 19.08 -11.73
C GLU A 52 17.33 18.53 -10.93
N ASP A 53 17.37 17.27 -10.55
CA ASP A 53 16.35 16.63 -9.70
C ASP A 53 16.19 17.38 -8.36
N MET A 54 17.29 17.79 -7.76
CA MET A 54 17.29 18.57 -6.52
C MET A 54 16.63 19.95 -6.71
N ARG A 55 16.90 20.64 -7.82
CA ARG A 55 16.26 21.93 -8.14
C ARG A 55 14.76 21.78 -8.31
N ALA A 56 14.34 20.80 -9.12
CA ALA A 56 12.92 20.52 -9.36
C ALA A 56 12.18 20.20 -8.04
N ARG A 57 12.78 19.39 -7.17
CA ARG A 57 12.20 19.07 -5.85
C ARG A 57 12.12 20.29 -4.93
N ARG A 58 13.10 21.20 -4.96
CA ARG A 58 13.04 22.45 -4.21
C ARG A 58 11.93 23.38 -4.70
N GLU A 59 11.75 23.49 -6.00
CA GLU A 59 10.66 24.29 -6.59
C GLU A 59 9.30 23.74 -6.17
N ILE A 60 9.11 22.41 -6.23
CA ILE A 60 7.89 21.74 -5.77
C ILE A 60 7.67 22.00 -4.26
N ASN A 61 8.70 21.83 -3.44
CA ASN A 61 8.61 22.07 -2.00
C ASN A 61 8.29 23.55 -1.68
N ALA A 62 8.91 24.49 -2.39
CA ALA A 62 8.61 25.91 -2.24
C ALA A 62 7.18 26.26 -2.67
N PHE A 63 6.70 25.66 -3.77
CA PHE A 63 5.32 25.80 -4.22
C PHE A 63 4.33 25.25 -3.19
N ILE A 64 4.60 24.06 -2.63
CA ILE A 64 3.76 23.49 -1.56
C ILE A 64 3.79 24.37 -0.32
N ALA A 65 4.95 24.83 0.11
CA ALA A 65 5.11 25.70 1.27
C ALA A 65 4.38 27.03 1.12
N SER A 66 4.40 27.65 -0.08
CA SER A 66 3.69 28.91 -0.37
C SER A 66 2.17 28.78 -0.35
N ARG A 67 1.64 27.57 -0.42
CA ARG A 67 0.20 27.27 -0.40
C ARG A 67 -0.22 26.46 0.83
N GLN A 68 0.61 26.40 1.86
CA GLN A 68 0.40 25.57 3.04
C GLN A 68 -0.94 25.82 3.72
N ASP A 69 -1.43 27.06 3.75
CA ASP A 69 -2.74 27.41 4.29
C ASP A 69 -3.93 26.91 3.44
N SER A 70 -3.70 26.71 2.13
CA SER A 70 -4.72 26.19 1.21
C SER A 70 -4.64 24.66 1.03
N PHE A 71 -3.46 24.06 1.24
CA PHE A 71 -3.21 22.62 1.05
C PHE A 71 -3.09 21.83 2.35
N GLY A 72 -2.99 22.48 3.50
CA GLY A 72 -2.81 21.82 4.78
C GLY A 72 -3.91 20.77 5.04
N SER A 73 -5.17 21.15 4.82
CA SER A 73 -6.31 20.24 4.97
C SER A 73 -6.35 19.12 3.89
N ALA A 74 -5.96 19.46 2.65
CA ALA A 74 -5.96 18.50 1.56
C ALA A 74 -4.80 17.49 1.70
N ALA A 75 -3.59 17.95 2.02
CA ALA A 75 -2.44 17.07 2.24
C ALA A 75 -2.65 16.14 3.45
N ASP A 76 -3.28 16.63 4.51
CA ASP A 76 -3.63 15.81 5.67
C ASP A 76 -4.72 14.80 5.33
N MET A 77 -5.74 15.20 4.57
CA MET A 77 -6.77 14.28 4.07
C MET A 77 -6.19 13.19 3.17
N TYR A 78 -5.24 13.51 2.26
CA TYR A 78 -4.56 12.52 1.45
C TYR A 78 -3.71 11.57 2.30
N SER A 79 -3.02 12.05 3.32
CA SER A 79 -2.22 11.21 4.21
C SER A 79 -3.11 10.30 5.06
N GLN A 80 -4.25 10.77 5.52
CA GLN A 80 -5.24 9.97 6.28
C GLN A 80 -5.91 8.93 5.38
N THR A 81 -6.28 9.28 4.16
CA THR A 81 -6.83 8.32 3.17
C THR A 81 -5.81 7.23 2.84
N ALA A 82 -4.55 7.60 2.56
CA ALA A 82 -3.49 6.64 2.30
C ALA A 82 -3.26 5.72 3.51
N ARG A 83 -3.27 6.26 4.72
CA ARG A 83 -3.15 5.48 5.94
C ARG A 83 -4.32 4.51 6.10
N PHE A 84 -5.55 4.98 5.90
CA PHE A 84 -6.73 4.13 5.93
C PHE A 84 -6.63 2.95 4.94
N LEU A 85 -6.21 3.21 3.70
CA LEU A 85 -6.05 2.17 2.68
C LEU A 85 -4.96 1.15 3.09
N ILE A 86 -3.82 1.62 3.60
CA ILE A 86 -2.73 0.75 4.07
C ILE A 86 -3.19 -0.10 5.25
N ASP A 87 -3.84 0.50 6.25
CA ASP A 87 -4.33 -0.18 7.45
C ASP A 87 -5.40 -1.25 7.12
N ASN A 88 -6.07 -1.11 5.98
CA ASN A 88 -7.04 -2.09 5.46
C ASN A 88 -6.46 -3.07 4.44
N GLY A 89 -5.15 -3.12 4.29
CA GLY A 89 -4.45 -4.14 3.51
C GLY A 89 -4.38 -3.90 2.01
N ILE A 90 -4.69 -2.69 1.52
CA ILE A 90 -4.63 -2.38 0.09
C ILE A 90 -3.20 -2.52 -0.46
N GLY A 91 -2.19 -2.24 0.35
CA GLY A 91 -0.78 -2.37 -0.04
C GLY A 91 -0.26 -3.81 -0.17
N GLU A 92 -0.95 -4.78 0.45
CA GLU A 92 -0.62 -6.21 0.43
C GLU A 92 -1.63 -7.02 -0.42
N ALA A 93 -2.72 -6.39 -0.85
CA ALA A 93 -3.77 -7.04 -1.59
C ALA A 93 -3.34 -7.32 -3.04
N THR A 94 -3.52 -8.55 -3.49
CA THR A 94 -3.49 -8.87 -4.92
C THR A 94 -4.78 -8.40 -5.58
N ASP A 95 -5.91 -8.64 -4.89
CA ASP A 95 -7.24 -8.21 -5.30
C ASP A 95 -8.02 -7.62 -4.12
N VAL A 96 -8.71 -6.51 -4.36
CA VAL A 96 -9.54 -5.85 -3.35
C VAL A 96 -10.68 -5.08 -3.99
N LEU A 97 -11.85 -5.16 -3.37
CA LEU A 97 -12.98 -4.30 -3.72
C LEU A 97 -12.90 -3.02 -2.89
N LEU A 98 -12.95 -1.88 -3.56
CA LEU A 98 -13.09 -0.56 -2.95
C LEU A 98 -14.40 0.06 -3.44
N ILE A 99 -15.25 0.45 -2.51
CA ILE A 99 -16.57 1.02 -2.80
C ILE A 99 -16.54 2.52 -2.54
N ASP A 100 -16.96 3.32 -3.52
CA ASP A 100 -17.28 4.73 -3.30
C ASP A 100 -18.74 4.83 -2.84
N GLU A 101 -18.94 5.13 -1.55
CA GLU A 101 -20.28 5.19 -0.93
C GLU A 101 -21.17 6.28 -1.53
N ARG A 102 -20.61 7.28 -2.22
CA ARG A 102 -21.40 8.31 -2.95
C ARG A 102 -22.06 7.75 -4.19
N LEU A 103 -21.49 6.67 -4.76
CA LEU A 103 -21.96 6.01 -5.97
C LEU A 103 -22.69 4.70 -5.68
N CYS A 104 -22.46 4.13 -4.51
CA CYS A 104 -23.08 2.87 -4.10
C CYS A 104 -24.56 3.07 -3.80
N VAL A 105 -25.39 2.31 -4.47
CA VAL A 105 -26.88 2.32 -4.30
C VAL A 105 -27.37 1.18 -3.40
N GLY A 106 -26.48 0.39 -2.81
CA GLY A 106 -26.85 -0.72 -1.92
C GLY A 106 -27.61 -1.87 -2.62
N CYS A 107 -27.32 -2.14 -3.89
CA CYS A 107 -28.07 -3.14 -4.67
C CYS A 107 -27.60 -4.59 -4.42
N ASP A 108 -26.52 -4.81 -3.67
CA ASP A 108 -25.90 -6.11 -3.33
C ASP A 108 -25.47 -6.97 -4.53
N ASN A 109 -25.37 -6.35 -5.71
CA ASN A 109 -24.90 -7.06 -6.91
C ASN A 109 -23.47 -7.61 -6.75
N CYS A 110 -22.61 -6.94 -5.98
CA CYS A 110 -21.24 -7.40 -5.69
C CYS A 110 -21.24 -8.69 -4.87
N GLU A 111 -22.12 -8.81 -3.87
CA GLU A 111 -22.26 -10.03 -3.07
C GLU A 111 -22.89 -11.16 -3.89
N ARG A 112 -23.92 -10.85 -4.68
CA ARG A 112 -24.56 -11.84 -5.57
C ARG A 112 -23.57 -12.37 -6.59
N ALA A 113 -22.79 -11.52 -7.26
CA ALA A 113 -21.78 -11.94 -8.19
C ALA A 113 -20.68 -12.79 -7.52
N CYS A 114 -20.31 -12.44 -6.29
CA CYS A 114 -19.40 -13.26 -5.49
C CYS A 114 -20.01 -14.63 -5.16
N ALA A 115 -21.27 -14.69 -4.75
CA ALA A 115 -21.98 -15.93 -4.46
C ALA A 115 -22.09 -16.82 -5.71
N ASP A 116 -22.39 -16.23 -6.87
CA ASP A 116 -22.49 -16.96 -8.14
C ASP A 116 -21.18 -17.67 -8.52
N SER A 117 -20.04 -17.06 -8.18
CA SER A 117 -18.71 -17.66 -8.41
C SER A 117 -18.26 -18.63 -7.30
N HIS A 118 -18.97 -18.69 -6.18
CA HIS A 118 -18.62 -19.46 -4.99
C HIS A 118 -19.75 -20.36 -4.49
N GLU A 119 -20.35 -21.14 -5.38
CA GLU A 119 -21.36 -22.17 -5.05
C GLU A 119 -22.57 -21.63 -4.26
N GLY A 120 -22.94 -20.37 -4.51
CA GLY A 120 -24.07 -19.70 -3.88
C GLY A 120 -23.77 -19.05 -2.52
N LEU A 121 -22.51 -19.09 -2.06
CA LEU A 121 -22.09 -18.46 -0.80
C LEU A 121 -21.16 -17.27 -1.06
N SER A 122 -21.62 -16.05 -0.76
CA SER A 122 -20.76 -14.88 -0.86
C SER A 122 -19.57 -14.97 0.10
N ARG A 123 -18.37 -14.70 -0.42
CA ARG A 123 -17.13 -14.53 0.34
C ARG A 123 -16.86 -13.05 0.64
N LEU A 124 -17.75 -12.20 0.19
CA LEU A 124 -17.73 -10.76 0.37
C LEU A 124 -18.91 -10.37 1.26
N ASP A 125 -18.64 -9.58 2.29
CA ASP A 125 -19.65 -8.89 3.09
C ASP A 125 -19.53 -7.39 2.84
N ARG A 126 -20.47 -6.82 2.10
CA ARG A 126 -20.49 -5.42 1.69
C ARG A 126 -20.73 -4.47 2.86
N GLU A 127 -21.52 -4.89 3.84
CA GLU A 127 -21.88 -4.06 4.98
C GLU A 127 -20.80 -4.09 6.06
N ALA A 128 -20.12 -5.22 6.19
CA ALA A 128 -18.97 -5.33 7.09
C ALA A 128 -17.72 -4.72 6.47
N GLY A 129 -16.81 -4.30 7.32
CA GLY A 129 -15.55 -3.69 6.88
C GLY A 129 -15.36 -2.33 7.51
N ARG A 130 -14.61 -1.48 6.85
CA ARG A 130 -14.27 -0.15 7.36
C ARG A 130 -14.45 0.93 6.30
N SER A 131 -14.98 2.07 6.74
CA SER A 131 -15.14 3.26 5.91
C SER A 131 -14.26 4.40 6.41
N TYR A 132 -13.80 5.21 5.46
CA TYR A 132 -13.16 6.49 5.71
C TYR A 132 -13.60 7.48 4.63
N ALA A 133 -14.15 8.62 5.05
CA ALA A 133 -14.80 9.60 4.17
C ALA A 133 -15.89 8.92 3.32
N HIS A 134 -15.67 8.80 2.02
CA HIS A 134 -16.61 8.14 1.08
C HIS A 134 -16.09 6.78 0.58
N LEU A 135 -14.95 6.33 1.08
CA LEU A 135 -14.36 5.06 0.69
C LEU A 135 -14.73 3.99 1.70
N HIS A 136 -15.22 2.87 1.23
CA HIS A 136 -15.52 1.68 2.02
C HIS A 136 -14.74 0.48 1.50
N VAL A 137 -14.08 -0.22 2.41
CA VAL A 137 -13.36 -1.47 2.13
C VAL A 137 -14.14 -2.60 2.79
N PRO A 138 -14.96 -3.34 2.05
CA PRO A 138 -15.78 -4.42 2.60
C PRO A 138 -14.93 -5.58 3.12
N THR A 139 -15.51 -6.41 3.95
CA THR A 139 -14.84 -7.60 4.44
C THR A 139 -14.77 -8.66 3.34
N SER A 140 -13.56 -8.98 2.90
CA SER A 140 -13.24 -10.04 1.96
C SER A 140 -11.77 -10.42 2.07
N CYS A 141 -11.39 -11.59 1.56
CA CYS A 141 -9.98 -11.96 1.45
C CYS A 141 -9.24 -10.94 0.57
N ARG A 142 -8.02 -10.53 1.00
CA ARG A 142 -7.15 -9.62 0.25
C ARG A 142 -6.23 -10.37 -0.71
N HIS A 143 -6.25 -11.70 -0.69
CA HIS A 143 -5.33 -12.54 -1.43
C HIS A 143 -3.87 -12.04 -1.34
N CYS A 144 -3.45 -11.68 -0.11
CA CYS A 144 -2.22 -10.95 0.21
C CYS A 144 -0.99 -11.50 -0.51
N GLU A 145 -0.09 -10.64 -0.94
CA GLU A 145 1.20 -11.04 -1.51
C GLU A 145 2.00 -11.89 -0.52
N HIS A 146 1.92 -11.55 0.78
CA HIS A 146 2.57 -12.29 1.88
C HIS A 146 1.50 -12.79 2.88
N PRO A 147 0.81 -13.90 2.60
CA PRO A 147 -0.34 -14.33 3.38
C PRO A 147 0.07 -14.98 4.70
N HIS A 148 -0.15 -14.29 5.82
CA HIS A 148 0.10 -14.82 7.18
C HIS A 148 -0.73 -16.06 7.48
N CYS A 149 -1.93 -16.17 6.89
CA CYS A 149 -2.79 -17.34 7.06
C CYS A 149 -2.18 -18.65 6.54
N MET A 150 -1.31 -18.60 5.52
CA MET A 150 -0.66 -19.79 4.98
C MET A 150 0.47 -20.29 5.87
N ALA A 151 1.19 -19.39 6.54
CA ALA A 151 2.40 -19.72 7.29
C ALA A 151 2.15 -20.71 8.44
N ASP A 152 1.00 -20.58 9.12
CA ASP A 152 0.66 -21.35 10.31
C ASP A 152 -0.47 -22.37 10.08
N CYS A 153 -0.66 -22.82 8.84
CA CYS A 153 -1.65 -23.85 8.53
C CYS A 153 -1.07 -25.26 8.77
N PRO A 154 -1.49 -26.01 9.83
CA PRO A 154 -0.88 -27.29 10.17
C PRO A 154 -0.97 -28.34 9.06
N PRO A 155 -2.12 -28.53 8.36
CA PRO A 155 -2.21 -29.48 7.25
C PRO A 155 -1.73 -28.89 5.92
N ASN A 156 -1.24 -27.63 5.90
CA ASN A 156 -0.87 -26.91 4.68
C ASN A 156 -2.03 -26.86 3.64
N ALA A 157 -3.24 -26.67 4.14
CA ALA A 157 -4.47 -26.66 3.33
C ALA A 157 -4.74 -25.33 2.62
N ILE A 158 -3.94 -24.30 2.87
CA ILE A 158 -4.10 -23.00 2.24
C ILE A 158 -3.05 -22.87 1.15
N ARG A 159 -3.53 -22.59 -0.07
CA ARG A 159 -2.69 -22.52 -1.26
C ARG A 159 -2.97 -21.26 -2.05
N ARG A 160 -1.99 -20.83 -2.84
CA ARG A 160 -2.14 -19.76 -3.82
C ARG A 160 -2.30 -20.37 -5.21
N GLY A 161 -3.35 -19.99 -5.92
CA GLY A 161 -3.55 -20.31 -7.32
C GLY A 161 -2.58 -19.56 -8.25
N ALA A 162 -2.57 -19.94 -9.52
CA ALA A 162 -1.74 -19.28 -10.54
C ALA A 162 -2.18 -17.84 -10.84
N ASP A 163 -3.42 -17.52 -10.59
CA ASP A 163 -4.06 -16.21 -10.69
C ASP A 163 -3.83 -15.30 -9.46
N GLY A 164 -3.15 -15.83 -8.42
CA GLY A 164 -2.90 -15.13 -7.17
C GLY A 164 -3.94 -15.36 -6.08
N GLU A 165 -5.05 -16.04 -6.39
CA GLU A 165 -6.10 -16.33 -5.43
C GLU A 165 -5.59 -17.24 -4.30
N VAL A 166 -5.91 -16.90 -3.06
CA VAL A 166 -5.62 -17.74 -1.88
C VAL A 166 -6.88 -18.55 -1.55
N VAL A 167 -6.76 -19.86 -1.65
CA VAL A 167 -7.86 -20.81 -1.45
C VAL A 167 -7.55 -21.78 -0.32
N ILE A 168 -8.60 -22.30 0.32
CA ILE A 168 -8.54 -23.35 1.33
C ILE A 168 -9.03 -24.66 0.70
N ASP A 169 -8.20 -25.68 0.66
CA ASP A 169 -8.57 -26.96 0.09
C ASP A 169 -9.27 -27.89 1.12
N ASN A 170 -9.73 -29.04 0.65
CA ASN A 170 -10.50 -30.01 1.44
C ASN A 170 -9.67 -30.78 2.48
N THR A 171 -8.37 -30.56 2.57
CA THR A 171 -7.52 -31.10 3.64
C THR A 171 -7.61 -30.27 4.92
N CYS A 172 -8.35 -29.17 4.89
CA CYS A 172 -8.57 -28.27 6.02
C CYS A 172 -9.24 -29.00 7.19
N ILE A 173 -8.63 -28.90 8.37
CA ILE A 173 -9.14 -29.49 9.63
C ILE A 173 -9.99 -28.51 10.47
N GLY A 174 -10.25 -27.31 9.99
CA GLY A 174 -11.09 -26.31 10.67
C GLY A 174 -10.48 -25.74 11.97
N CYS A 175 -9.14 -25.71 12.12
CA CYS A 175 -8.49 -25.27 13.37
C CYS A 175 -8.59 -23.77 13.64
N GLY A 176 -8.96 -22.93 12.66
CA GLY A 176 -9.14 -21.49 12.79
C GLY A 176 -7.85 -20.67 12.89
N ASN A 177 -6.65 -21.26 12.73
CA ASN A 177 -5.39 -20.51 12.77
C ASN A 177 -5.35 -19.40 11.73
N CYS A 178 -5.80 -19.68 10.51
CA CYS A 178 -5.84 -18.71 9.40
C CYS A 178 -6.67 -17.48 9.74
N GLN A 179 -7.84 -17.67 10.39
CA GLN A 179 -8.70 -16.57 10.81
C GLN A 179 -8.04 -15.74 11.91
N ARG A 180 -7.39 -16.37 12.91
CA ARG A 180 -6.69 -15.65 13.98
C ARG A 180 -5.49 -14.88 13.48
N ASN A 181 -4.82 -15.38 12.45
CA ASN A 181 -3.63 -14.76 11.86
C ASN A 181 -3.96 -13.73 10.78
N CYS A 182 -5.24 -13.60 10.38
CA CYS A 182 -5.64 -12.62 9.39
C CYS A 182 -5.69 -11.21 10.03
N PRO A 183 -4.85 -10.25 9.62
CA PRO A 183 -4.88 -8.90 10.17
C PRO A 183 -6.11 -8.10 9.74
N TYR A 184 -6.89 -8.60 8.78
CA TYR A 184 -8.04 -7.92 8.19
C TYR A 184 -9.38 -8.51 8.65
N GLY A 185 -9.34 -9.55 9.48
CA GLY A 185 -10.54 -10.12 10.10
C GLY A 185 -11.45 -10.91 9.16
N VAL A 186 -10.87 -11.52 8.13
CA VAL A 186 -11.59 -12.35 7.15
C VAL A 186 -11.64 -13.80 7.60
#